data_94a89a18bea77a629a17899f16de0603
#
_entry.id   94a89a18bea77a629a17899f16de0603
#
_cell.length_a   1.000
_cell.length_b   1.000
_cell.length_c   1.000
_cell.angle_alpha   90.00
_cell.angle_beta   90.00
_cell.angle_gamma   90.00
#
_symmetry.space_group_name_H-M   'P 1'
#
loop_
_entity.id
_entity.type
_entity.pdbx_description
1 polymer ?
#
loop_
_entity_poly.entity_id
_entity_poly.type
_entity_poly.pdbx_seq_one_letter_code
_entity_poly.pdbx_strand_id
1 'polypeptide(L)'
;VRQYSILDYVTTILATFFAAMPNFWLALMGVIIFSQNLQLLPASGLSTWKHWIMPVICIGIGPIALVVRMTRTSMLDVVRQDYIRTARAKGVKERAVIYKHALRNALIPVITVIGMQLSVIFGGSIIVETIFSIPGMGMLLLDAINSQDYPVILGCVLVLSLAVCVINLLVDLAYAAADPRIKAQYTGGKKKKKADRNTTPVTV
;
A
#
# COMPACT_ATOMS: atom_id res chain seq x y z
N VAL A 1 1.32 22.64 0.25
CA VAL A 1 2.21 21.91 -0.67
C VAL A 1 2.87 22.95 -1.57
N ARG A 2 4.16 23.18 -1.39
CA ARG A 2 4.96 24.07 -2.26
C ARG A 2 5.68 23.18 -3.26
N GLN A 3 5.15 23.10 -4.48
CA GLN A 3 5.79 22.43 -5.60
C GLN A 3 7.15 23.09 -5.87
N TYR A 4 8.17 22.29 -6.24
CA TYR A 4 9.54 22.75 -6.53
C TYR A 4 10.30 23.36 -5.33
N SER A 5 9.87 23.09 -4.09
CA SER A 5 10.68 23.43 -2.92
C SER A 5 11.83 22.43 -2.74
N ILE A 6 12.88 22.83 -2.01
CA ILE A 6 14.02 21.94 -1.69
C ILE A 6 13.52 20.65 -1.02
N LEU A 7 12.55 20.75 -0.10
CA LEU A 7 11.94 19.59 0.56
C LEU A 7 11.22 18.68 -0.45
N ASP A 8 10.55 19.25 -1.46
CA ASP A 8 9.86 18.50 -2.50
C ASP A 8 10.86 17.72 -3.39
N TYR A 9 11.98 18.34 -3.76
CA TYR A 9 13.05 17.66 -4.49
C TYR A 9 13.68 16.55 -3.67
N VAL A 10 14.09 16.83 -2.43
CA VAL A 10 14.73 15.85 -1.54
C VAL A 10 13.82 14.64 -1.31
N THR A 11 12.55 14.86 -0.95
CA THR A 11 11.61 13.75 -0.72
C THR A 11 11.35 12.94 -1.98
N THR A 12 11.28 13.59 -3.16
CA THR A 12 11.07 12.89 -4.43
C THR A 12 12.29 12.07 -4.84
N ILE A 13 13.49 12.62 -4.70
CA ILE A 13 14.75 11.92 -4.99
C ILE A 13 14.90 10.71 -4.06
N LEU A 14 14.73 10.89 -2.76
CA LEU A 14 14.82 9.80 -1.79
C LEU A 14 13.77 8.72 -2.05
N ALA A 15 12.51 9.09 -2.30
CA ALA A 15 11.46 8.13 -2.61
C ALA A 15 11.77 7.37 -3.91
N THR A 16 12.29 8.02 -4.95
CA THR A 16 12.65 7.35 -6.20
C THR A 16 13.83 6.42 -6.01
N PHE A 17 14.85 6.86 -5.27
CA PHE A 17 16.04 6.08 -4.97
C PHE A 17 15.67 4.79 -4.20
N PHE A 18 14.91 4.89 -3.12
CA PHE A 18 14.51 3.73 -2.34
C PHE A 18 13.50 2.83 -3.07
N ALA A 19 12.62 3.39 -3.90
CA ALA A 19 11.71 2.57 -4.72
C ALA A 19 12.43 1.76 -5.81
N ALA A 20 13.59 2.21 -6.25
CA ALA A 20 14.40 1.52 -7.26
C ALA A 20 15.27 0.41 -6.68
N MET A 21 15.47 0.37 -5.36
CA MET A 21 16.32 -0.63 -4.72
C MET A 21 15.60 -1.96 -4.53
N PRO A 22 16.18 -3.09 -4.99
CA PRO A 22 15.62 -4.41 -4.71
C PRO A 22 15.66 -4.72 -3.20
N ASN A 23 14.58 -5.31 -2.67
CA ASN A 23 14.48 -5.64 -1.24
C ASN A 23 15.62 -6.54 -0.75
N PHE A 24 16.05 -7.52 -1.56
CA PHE A 24 17.15 -8.41 -1.19
C PHE A 24 18.47 -7.66 -1.06
N TRP A 25 18.71 -6.69 -1.94
CA TRP A 25 19.92 -5.87 -1.89
C TRP A 25 19.96 -5.00 -0.63
N LEU A 26 18.81 -4.37 -0.29
CA LEU A 26 18.67 -3.61 0.94
C LEU A 26 18.90 -4.47 2.18
N ALA A 27 18.36 -5.71 2.18
CA ALA A 27 18.54 -6.64 3.28
C ALA A 27 20.00 -7.03 3.46
N LEU A 28 20.71 -7.40 2.39
CA LEU A 28 22.13 -7.77 2.42
C LEU A 28 23.01 -6.59 2.84
N MET A 29 22.79 -5.39 2.26
CA MET A 29 23.52 -4.19 2.66
C MET A 29 23.23 -3.80 4.11
N GLY A 30 22.00 -3.94 4.56
CA GLY A 30 21.61 -3.75 5.96
C GLY A 30 22.39 -4.67 6.91
N VAL A 31 22.48 -5.96 6.60
CA VAL A 31 23.27 -6.92 7.38
C VAL A 31 24.76 -6.56 7.38
N ILE A 32 25.34 -6.26 6.23
CA ILE A 32 26.77 -5.92 6.14
C ILE A 32 27.07 -4.65 6.93
N ILE A 33 26.28 -3.60 6.75
CA ILE A 33 26.56 -2.30 7.37
C ILE A 33 26.23 -2.34 8.88
N PHE A 34 25.00 -2.71 9.24
CA PHE A 34 24.53 -2.55 10.62
C PHE A 34 24.88 -3.73 11.53
N SER A 35 25.04 -4.93 10.98
CA SER A 35 25.36 -6.10 11.79
C SER A 35 26.85 -6.42 11.79
N GLN A 36 27.50 -6.47 10.63
CA GLN A 36 28.90 -6.87 10.55
C GLN A 36 29.86 -5.71 10.85
N ASN A 37 29.66 -4.54 10.21
CA ASN A 37 30.59 -3.43 10.35
C ASN A 37 30.34 -2.61 11.62
N LEU A 38 29.09 -2.19 11.86
CA LEU A 38 28.73 -1.33 12.99
C LEU A 38 28.38 -2.11 14.27
N GLN A 39 28.05 -3.39 14.16
CA GLN A 39 27.63 -4.27 15.27
C GLN A 39 26.48 -3.69 16.12
N LEU A 40 25.59 -2.88 15.52
CA LEU A 40 24.48 -2.22 16.20
C LEU A 40 23.22 -3.09 16.25
N LEU A 41 22.99 -3.88 15.20
CA LEU A 41 21.81 -4.70 15.02
C LEU A 41 22.20 -6.16 14.74
N PRO A 42 21.44 -7.13 15.27
CA PRO A 42 21.70 -8.55 15.02
C PRO A 42 21.38 -8.92 13.57
N ALA A 43 22.16 -9.83 12.97
CA ALA A 43 22.02 -10.24 11.58
C ALA A 43 20.79 -11.12 11.34
N SER A 44 20.40 -11.95 12.31
CA SER A 44 19.34 -12.96 12.16
C SER A 44 18.78 -13.37 13.52
N GLY A 45 17.60 -14.02 13.52
CA GLY A 45 16.92 -14.50 14.73
C GLY A 45 15.76 -13.58 15.15
N LEU A 46 15.12 -13.91 16.28
CA LEU A 46 13.89 -13.25 16.76
C LEU A 46 13.90 -12.91 18.25
N SER A 47 15.02 -13.08 18.93
CA SER A 47 15.09 -13.06 20.41
C SER A 47 14.83 -11.69 21.04
N THR A 48 15.07 -10.58 20.33
CA THR A 48 14.85 -9.22 20.82
C THR A 48 14.18 -8.34 19.77
N TRP A 49 13.58 -7.24 20.20
CA TRP A 49 12.97 -6.26 19.30
C TRP A 49 13.95 -5.69 18.23
N LYS A 50 15.27 -5.69 18.51
CA LYS A 50 16.29 -5.23 17.57
C LYS A 50 16.35 -6.08 16.29
N HIS A 51 16.01 -7.38 16.38
CA HIS A 51 15.97 -8.28 15.22
C HIS A 51 14.91 -7.89 14.18
N TRP A 52 13.87 -7.17 14.59
CA TRP A 52 12.78 -6.76 13.71
C TRP A 52 13.07 -5.46 12.94
N ILE A 53 14.05 -4.66 13.37
CA ILE A 53 14.33 -3.35 12.77
C ILE A 53 14.69 -3.49 11.29
N MET A 54 15.70 -4.30 10.98
CA MET A 54 16.16 -4.46 9.60
C MET A 54 15.11 -5.10 8.68
N PRO A 55 14.48 -6.23 9.04
CA PRO A 55 13.43 -6.82 8.22
C PRO A 55 12.27 -5.87 7.92
N VAL A 56 11.78 -5.16 8.93
CA VAL A 56 10.67 -4.20 8.79
C VAL A 56 11.05 -3.05 7.85
N ILE A 57 12.25 -2.50 7.98
CA ILE A 57 12.74 -1.44 7.09
C ILE A 57 12.86 -1.97 5.65
N CYS A 58 13.43 -3.16 5.46
CA CYS A 58 13.63 -3.73 4.12
C CYS A 58 12.31 -4.00 3.41
N ILE A 59 11.30 -4.53 4.12
CA ILE A 59 9.97 -4.77 3.52
C ILE A 59 9.21 -3.46 3.30
N GLY A 60 9.34 -2.50 4.22
CA GLY A 60 8.52 -1.29 4.24
C GLY A 60 9.01 -0.17 3.33
N ILE A 61 10.32 -0.05 3.08
CA ILE A 61 10.90 1.14 2.45
C ILE A 61 10.40 1.35 1.00
N GLY A 62 10.28 0.30 0.21
CA GLY A 62 9.76 0.35 -1.16
C GLY A 62 8.29 0.78 -1.21
N PRO A 63 7.38 0.09 -0.51
CA PRO A 63 5.99 0.50 -0.36
C PRO A 63 5.82 1.93 0.15
N ILE A 64 6.56 2.33 1.19
CA ILE A 64 6.51 3.70 1.72
C ILE A 64 6.93 4.72 0.65
N ALA A 65 8.00 4.46 -0.08
CA ALA A 65 8.47 5.33 -1.16
C ALA A 65 7.40 5.51 -2.25
N LEU A 66 6.69 4.44 -2.61
CA LEU A 66 5.59 4.49 -3.58
C LEU A 66 4.41 5.30 -3.06
N VAL A 67 4.02 5.10 -1.79
CA VAL A 67 2.94 5.86 -1.13
C VAL A 67 3.28 7.34 -1.05
N VAL A 68 4.51 7.70 -0.71
CA VAL A 68 4.99 9.09 -0.68
C VAL A 68 4.85 9.73 -2.07
N ARG A 69 5.32 9.06 -3.11
CA ARG A 69 5.23 9.55 -4.50
C ARG A 69 3.77 9.71 -4.95
N MET A 70 2.93 8.72 -4.66
CA MET A 70 1.51 8.77 -5.02
C MET A 70 0.79 9.89 -4.28
N THR A 71 1.04 10.03 -2.97
CA THR A 71 0.45 11.11 -2.16
C THR A 71 0.84 12.49 -2.69
N ARG A 72 2.11 12.67 -3.07
CA ARG A 72 2.58 13.91 -3.67
C ARG A 72 1.83 14.23 -4.97
N THR A 73 1.77 13.28 -5.89
CA THR A 73 1.10 13.47 -7.19
C THR A 73 -0.37 13.78 -6.99
N SER A 74 -1.08 12.98 -6.23
CA SER A 74 -2.49 13.19 -5.90
C SER A 74 -2.77 14.55 -5.25
N MET A 75 -1.91 14.97 -4.31
CA MET A 75 -2.07 16.28 -3.67
C MET A 75 -1.88 17.43 -4.67
N LEU A 76 -0.91 17.33 -5.58
CA LEU A 76 -0.69 18.35 -6.62
C LEU A 76 -1.87 18.45 -7.59
N ASP A 77 -2.46 17.33 -7.97
CA ASP A 77 -3.61 17.28 -8.86
C ASP A 77 -4.86 17.88 -8.17
N VAL A 78 -5.11 17.51 -6.93
CA VAL A 78 -6.26 17.98 -6.17
C VAL A 78 -6.18 19.48 -5.86
N VAL A 79 -5.02 20.01 -5.49
CA VAL A 79 -4.85 21.44 -5.14
C VAL A 79 -5.12 22.36 -6.34
N ARG A 80 -5.03 21.84 -7.57
CA ARG A 80 -5.31 22.58 -8.82
C ARG A 80 -6.79 22.58 -9.22
N GLN A 81 -7.64 21.80 -8.57
CA GLN A 81 -9.06 21.68 -8.90
C GLN A 81 -9.86 22.94 -8.59
N ASP A 82 -10.91 23.19 -9.36
CA ASP A 82 -11.72 24.42 -9.25
C ASP A 82 -12.45 24.54 -7.92
N TYR A 83 -12.85 23.42 -7.30
CA TYR A 83 -13.49 23.48 -5.98
C TYR A 83 -12.53 23.96 -4.88
N ILE A 84 -11.23 23.71 -5.02
CA ILE A 84 -10.20 24.25 -4.11
C ILE A 84 -10.03 25.76 -4.33
N ARG A 85 -10.07 26.22 -5.57
CA ARG A 85 -10.07 27.66 -5.89
C ARG A 85 -11.29 28.35 -5.31
N THR A 86 -12.45 27.75 -5.44
CA THR A 86 -13.71 28.23 -4.86
C THR A 86 -13.66 28.32 -3.33
N ALA A 87 -13.10 27.30 -2.67
CA ALA A 87 -12.94 27.33 -1.22
C ALA A 87 -12.03 28.47 -0.75
N ARG A 88 -10.94 28.75 -1.47
CA ARG A 88 -10.06 29.88 -1.20
C ARG A 88 -10.78 31.23 -1.43
N ALA A 89 -11.52 31.37 -2.54
CA ALA A 89 -12.30 32.56 -2.86
C ALA A 89 -13.36 32.88 -1.77
N LYS A 90 -13.91 31.86 -1.12
CA LYS A 90 -14.82 31.98 0.03
C LYS A 90 -14.14 32.35 1.36
N GLY A 91 -12.83 32.59 1.36
CA GLY A 91 -12.08 32.99 2.56
C GLY A 91 -11.80 31.84 3.55
N VAL A 92 -11.91 30.56 3.14
CA VAL A 92 -11.58 29.43 4.00
C VAL A 92 -10.09 29.46 4.34
N LYS A 93 -9.74 29.30 5.61
CA LYS A 93 -8.35 29.27 6.07
C LYS A 93 -7.54 28.20 5.32
N GLU A 94 -6.32 28.55 4.86
CA GLU A 94 -5.48 27.65 4.02
C GLU A 94 -5.24 26.28 4.68
N ARG A 95 -5.09 26.20 5.99
CA ARG A 95 -5.03 24.91 6.72
C ARG A 95 -6.26 24.04 6.46
N ALA A 96 -7.47 24.62 6.52
CA ALA A 96 -8.71 23.88 6.28
C ALA A 96 -8.82 23.48 4.80
N VAL A 97 -8.39 24.34 3.88
CA VAL A 97 -8.33 24.01 2.44
C VAL A 97 -7.44 22.79 2.20
N ILE A 98 -6.24 22.77 2.81
CA ILE A 98 -5.28 21.67 2.59
C ILE A 98 -5.75 20.39 3.29
N TYR A 99 -6.05 20.41 4.58
CA TYR A 99 -6.33 19.19 5.34
C TYR A 99 -7.76 18.66 5.17
N LYS A 100 -8.76 19.53 5.09
CA LYS A 100 -10.16 19.11 5.01
C LYS A 100 -10.65 18.92 3.59
N HIS A 101 -10.21 19.76 2.63
CA HIS A 101 -10.69 19.73 1.25
C HIS A 101 -9.73 19.01 0.32
N ALA A 102 -8.42 19.29 0.38
CA ALA A 102 -7.46 18.69 -0.54
C ALA A 102 -7.03 17.28 -0.10
N LEU A 103 -6.51 17.11 1.12
CA LEU A 103 -5.96 15.83 1.59
C LEU A 103 -6.99 14.71 1.57
N ARG A 104 -8.20 14.97 2.02
CA ARG A 104 -9.27 13.96 2.02
C ARG A 104 -9.53 13.36 0.64
N ASN A 105 -9.53 14.20 -0.40
CA ASN A 105 -9.73 13.74 -1.78
C ASN A 105 -8.47 13.13 -2.38
N ALA A 106 -7.29 13.63 -2.01
CA ALA A 106 -6.01 13.10 -2.46
C ALA A 106 -5.70 11.72 -1.87
N LEU A 107 -6.26 11.38 -0.70
CA LEU A 107 -6.07 10.08 -0.07
C LEU A 107 -6.80 8.92 -0.77
N ILE A 108 -7.82 9.18 -1.58
CA ILE A 108 -8.58 8.11 -2.25
C ILE A 108 -7.65 7.21 -3.09
N PRO A 109 -6.88 7.71 -4.07
CA PRO A 109 -5.95 6.86 -4.82
C PRO A 109 -4.79 6.34 -3.97
N VAL A 110 -4.42 7.03 -2.89
CA VAL A 110 -3.36 6.57 -1.97
C VAL A 110 -3.80 5.33 -1.19
N ILE A 111 -5.05 5.27 -0.71
CA ILE A 111 -5.61 4.09 -0.04
C ILE A 111 -5.57 2.87 -0.97
N THR A 112 -5.90 3.06 -2.25
CA THR A 112 -5.81 1.99 -3.27
C THR A 112 -4.38 1.45 -3.39
N VAL A 113 -3.39 2.35 -3.49
CA VAL A 113 -1.97 1.97 -3.57
C VAL A 113 -1.52 1.25 -2.31
N ILE A 114 -1.90 1.74 -1.12
CA ILE A 114 -1.58 1.05 0.15
C ILE A 114 -2.15 -0.37 0.14
N GLY A 115 -3.39 -0.54 -0.29
CA GLY A 115 -4.02 -1.85 -0.38
C GLY A 115 -3.27 -2.81 -1.30
N MET A 116 -2.91 -2.36 -2.51
CA MET A 116 -2.11 -3.15 -3.45
C MET A 116 -0.76 -3.55 -2.85
N GLN A 117 -0.10 -2.63 -2.11
CA GLN A 117 1.18 -2.90 -1.48
C GLN A 117 1.10 -3.90 -0.33
N LEU A 118 0.00 -3.94 0.41
CA LEU A 118 -0.20 -4.96 1.44
C LEU A 118 -0.17 -6.38 0.84
N SER A 119 -0.85 -6.60 -0.29
CA SER A 119 -0.83 -7.89 -0.98
C SER A 119 0.58 -8.27 -1.47
N VAL A 120 1.35 -7.30 -1.97
CA VAL A 120 2.75 -7.51 -2.41
C VAL A 120 3.65 -7.87 -1.22
N ILE A 121 3.45 -7.25 -0.05
CA ILE A 121 4.22 -7.54 1.16
C ILE A 121 4.03 -9.01 1.57
N PHE A 122 2.80 -9.52 1.55
CA PHE A 122 2.52 -10.92 1.92
C PHE A 122 3.14 -11.91 0.94
N GLY A 123 3.15 -11.61 -0.37
CA GLY A 123 3.78 -12.47 -1.38
C GLY A 123 5.31 -12.30 -1.47
N GLY A 124 5.84 -11.15 -1.08
CA GLY A 124 7.24 -10.76 -1.29
C GLY A 124 8.16 -10.90 -0.08
N SER A 125 7.65 -11.39 1.07
CA SER A 125 8.45 -11.50 2.31
C SER A 125 9.46 -12.66 2.30
N ILE A 126 9.32 -13.64 1.39
CA ILE A 126 10.13 -14.87 1.34
C ILE A 126 11.63 -14.58 1.40
N ILE A 127 12.10 -13.65 0.58
CA ILE A 127 13.54 -13.31 0.49
C ILE A 127 14.02 -12.71 1.82
N VAL A 128 13.23 -11.83 2.42
CA VAL A 128 13.57 -11.20 3.70
C VAL A 128 13.54 -12.22 4.83
N GLU A 129 12.55 -13.10 4.86
CA GLU A 129 12.47 -14.21 5.82
C GLU A 129 13.72 -15.10 5.74
N THR A 130 14.17 -15.43 4.53
CA THR A 130 15.36 -16.25 4.32
C THR A 130 16.65 -15.53 4.77
N ILE A 131 16.85 -14.26 4.39
CA ILE A 131 18.08 -13.52 4.75
C ILE A 131 18.20 -13.34 6.25
N PHE A 132 17.09 -13.03 6.93
CA PHE A 132 17.08 -12.79 8.37
C PHE A 132 16.78 -14.04 9.21
N SER A 133 16.65 -15.22 8.59
CA SER A 133 16.31 -16.51 9.23
C SER A 133 15.06 -16.40 10.10
N ILE A 134 14.01 -15.77 9.56
CA ILE A 134 12.71 -15.64 10.21
C ILE A 134 11.87 -16.87 9.84
N PRO A 135 11.41 -17.69 10.79
CA PRO A 135 10.59 -18.87 10.50
C PRO A 135 9.16 -18.44 10.11
N GLY A 136 9.01 -18.01 8.85
CA GLY A 136 7.75 -17.58 8.26
C GLY A 136 7.23 -18.56 7.20
N MET A 137 6.06 -18.23 6.61
CA MET A 137 5.44 -19.05 5.57
C MET A 137 6.28 -19.11 4.28
N GLY A 138 7.03 -18.03 3.98
CA GLY A 138 7.91 -18.01 2.83
C GLY A 138 9.11 -18.93 2.98
N MET A 139 9.72 -18.97 4.17
CA MET A 139 10.82 -19.89 4.47
C MET A 139 10.34 -21.34 4.45
N LEU A 140 9.17 -21.63 5.06
CA LEU A 140 8.56 -22.96 5.02
C LEU A 140 8.30 -23.43 3.57
N LEU A 141 7.80 -22.52 2.72
CA LEU A 141 7.58 -22.82 1.31
C LEU A 141 8.89 -23.15 0.58
N LEU A 142 9.96 -22.38 0.80
CA LEU A 142 11.26 -22.63 0.21
C LEU A 142 11.85 -23.98 0.66
N ASP A 143 11.76 -24.29 1.94
CA ASP A 143 12.24 -25.57 2.48
C ASP A 143 11.46 -26.75 1.90
N ALA A 144 10.15 -26.63 1.74
CA ALA A 144 9.30 -27.62 1.09
C ALA A 144 9.63 -27.78 -0.41
N ILE A 145 9.94 -26.71 -1.13
CA ILE A 145 10.38 -26.77 -2.52
C ILE A 145 11.72 -27.51 -2.63
N ASN A 146 12.68 -27.19 -1.78
CA ASN A 146 14.01 -27.81 -1.77
C ASN A 146 13.95 -29.32 -1.42
N SER A 147 13.02 -29.70 -0.56
CA SER A 147 12.78 -31.09 -0.17
C SER A 147 11.78 -31.84 -1.07
N GLN A 148 11.23 -31.18 -2.08
CA GLN A 148 10.21 -31.72 -3.00
C GLN A 148 8.95 -32.23 -2.29
N ASP A 149 8.59 -31.60 -1.15
CA ASP A 149 7.39 -31.93 -0.38
C ASP A 149 6.15 -31.24 -0.98
N TYR A 150 5.56 -31.88 -2.00
CA TYR A 150 4.41 -31.33 -2.72
C TYR A 150 3.19 -31.05 -1.83
N PRO A 151 2.80 -31.91 -0.87
CA PRO A 151 1.71 -31.61 0.06
C PRO A 151 1.89 -30.32 0.83
N VAL A 152 3.10 -30.06 1.37
CA VAL A 152 3.41 -28.83 2.11
C VAL A 152 3.46 -27.62 1.17
N ILE A 153 4.03 -27.75 -0.05
CA ILE A 153 4.02 -26.70 -1.06
C ILE A 153 2.58 -26.26 -1.36
N LEU A 154 1.69 -27.21 -1.66
CA LEU A 154 0.29 -26.92 -1.95
C LEU A 154 -0.41 -26.26 -0.77
N GLY A 155 -0.17 -26.76 0.45
CA GLY A 155 -0.70 -26.16 1.70
C GLY A 155 -0.27 -24.71 1.87
N CYS A 156 1.02 -24.42 1.74
CA CYS A 156 1.57 -23.05 1.83
C CYS A 156 0.96 -22.12 0.77
N VAL A 157 0.89 -22.56 -0.48
CA VAL A 157 0.32 -21.77 -1.57
C VAL A 157 -1.17 -21.46 -1.32
N LEU A 158 -1.94 -22.43 -0.85
CA LEU A 158 -3.35 -22.24 -0.52
C LEU A 158 -3.54 -21.22 0.61
N VAL A 159 -2.75 -21.34 1.69
CA VAL A 159 -2.85 -20.41 2.84
C VAL A 159 -2.43 -19.00 2.43
N LEU A 160 -1.32 -18.85 1.70
CA LEU A 160 -0.87 -17.54 1.22
C LEU A 160 -1.88 -16.91 0.26
N SER A 161 -2.44 -17.69 -0.67
CA SER A 161 -3.45 -17.22 -1.62
C SER A 161 -4.72 -16.78 -0.90
N LEU A 162 -5.17 -17.54 0.11
CA LEU A 162 -6.32 -17.18 0.93
C LEU A 162 -6.07 -15.89 1.72
N ALA A 163 -4.89 -15.76 2.32
CA ALA A 163 -4.51 -14.55 3.05
C ALA A 163 -4.52 -13.31 2.14
N VAL A 164 -3.93 -13.41 0.94
CA VAL A 164 -3.95 -12.32 -0.06
C VAL A 164 -5.39 -11.99 -0.49
N CYS A 165 -6.23 -13.00 -0.71
CA CYS A 165 -7.63 -12.81 -1.07
C CYS A 165 -8.42 -12.06 0.02
N VAL A 166 -8.23 -12.45 1.29
CA VAL A 166 -8.85 -11.78 2.43
C VAL A 166 -8.37 -10.33 2.56
N ILE A 167 -7.06 -10.09 2.40
CA ILE A 167 -6.50 -8.73 2.45
C ILE A 167 -7.08 -7.87 1.34
N ASN A 168 -7.13 -8.36 0.11
CA ASN A 168 -7.71 -7.63 -1.01
C ASN A 168 -9.19 -7.30 -0.75
N LEU A 169 -9.96 -8.25 -0.22
CA LEU A 169 -11.35 -8.00 0.16
C LEU A 169 -11.47 -6.90 1.22
N LEU A 170 -10.62 -6.92 2.25
CA LEU A 170 -10.61 -5.88 3.29
C LEU A 170 -10.24 -4.49 2.70
N VAL A 171 -9.30 -4.46 1.77
CA VAL A 171 -8.89 -3.23 1.06
C VAL A 171 -10.05 -2.71 0.20
N ASP A 172 -10.73 -3.57 -0.53
CA ASP A 172 -11.89 -3.19 -1.35
C ASP A 172 -13.04 -2.65 -0.49
N LEU A 173 -13.28 -3.27 0.66
CA LEU A 173 -14.27 -2.78 1.62
C LEU A 173 -13.87 -1.41 2.21
N ALA A 174 -12.60 -1.23 2.55
CA ALA A 174 -12.08 0.05 3.03
C ALA A 174 -12.19 1.13 1.95
N TYR A 175 -11.88 0.80 0.71
CA TYR A 175 -12.03 1.69 -0.44
C TYR A 175 -13.50 2.08 -0.67
N ALA A 176 -14.41 1.10 -0.66
CA ALA A 176 -15.84 1.34 -0.79
C ALA A 176 -16.42 2.20 0.36
N ALA A 177 -15.84 2.11 1.55
CA ALA A 177 -16.20 2.97 2.69
C ALA A 177 -15.64 4.40 2.55
N ALA A 178 -14.44 4.55 1.96
CA ALA A 178 -13.77 5.84 1.78
C ALA A 178 -14.35 6.67 0.62
N ASP A 179 -14.83 6.02 -0.44
CA ASP A 179 -15.41 6.70 -1.63
C ASP A 179 -16.94 6.65 -1.63
N PRO A 180 -17.64 7.74 -1.24
CA PRO A 180 -19.09 7.81 -1.26
C PRO A 180 -19.70 7.76 -2.67
N ARG A 181 -18.91 7.99 -3.73
CA ARG A 181 -19.39 7.96 -5.13
C ARG A 181 -19.72 6.54 -5.57
N ILE A 182 -19.00 5.55 -5.09
CA ILE A 182 -19.25 4.13 -5.35
C ILE A 182 -20.60 3.73 -4.78
N LYS A 183 -20.95 4.17 -3.54
CA LYS A 183 -22.27 3.95 -2.96
C LYS A 183 -23.39 4.51 -3.83
N ALA A 184 -23.22 5.68 -4.43
CA ALA A 184 -24.21 6.31 -5.30
C ALA A 184 -24.44 5.52 -6.61
N GLN A 185 -23.40 4.94 -7.20
CA GLN A 185 -23.54 4.12 -8.42
C GLN A 185 -24.31 2.83 -8.17
N TYR A 186 -24.04 2.13 -7.06
CA TYR A 186 -24.76 0.91 -6.69
C TYR A 186 -26.22 1.20 -6.28
N THR A 187 -26.51 2.36 -5.69
CA THR A 187 -27.88 2.75 -5.31
C THR A 187 -28.67 3.31 -6.51
N GLY A 188 -27.99 4.02 -7.42
CA GLY A 188 -28.59 4.57 -8.65
C GLY A 188 -29.03 3.48 -9.64
N GLY A 189 -28.26 2.40 -9.78
CA GLY A 189 -28.62 1.26 -10.63
C GLY A 189 -29.90 0.53 -10.17
N LYS A 190 -30.14 0.44 -8.86
CA LYS A 190 -31.39 -0.14 -8.33
C LYS A 190 -32.61 0.73 -8.61
N LYS A 191 -32.49 2.06 -8.59
CA LYS A 191 -33.60 2.97 -8.92
C LYS A 191 -33.97 2.92 -10.40
N LYS A 192 -33.00 2.84 -11.31
CA LYS A 192 -33.26 2.76 -12.76
C LYS A 192 -33.95 1.45 -13.13
N LYS A 193 -33.56 0.31 -12.55
CA LYS A 193 -34.15 -0.99 -12.77
C LYS A 193 -35.59 -1.10 -12.23
N LYS A 194 -35.96 -0.30 -11.21
CA LYS A 194 -37.29 -0.24 -10.63
C LYS A 194 -38.21 0.68 -11.44
N ALA A 195 -37.70 1.73 -12.08
CA ALA A 195 -38.43 2.62 -12.97
C ALA A 195 -38.78 1.91 -14.29
N ASP A 196 -37.85 1.16 -14.88
CA ASP A 196 -38.05 0.41 -16.14
C ASP A 196 -39.07 -0.74 -16.00
N ARG A 197 -39.20 -1.34 -14.81
CA ARG A 197 -40.22 -2.37 -14.53
C ARG A 197 -41.65 -1.83 -14.45
N ASN A 198 -41.78 -0.52 -14.15
CA ASN A 198 -43.12 0.10 -14.02
C ASN A 198 -43.62 0.76 -15.32
N THR A 199 -42.81 0.74 -16.39
CA THR A 199 -43.11 1.39 -17.67
C THR A 199 -43.36 0.40 -18.82
N THR A 200 -43.48 -0.91 -18.57
CA THR A 200 -43.97 -1.85 -19.60
C THR A 200 -45.44 -1.61 -19.83
N PRO A 201 -45.85 -1.11 -21.02
CA PRO A 201 -47.29 -1.01 -21.35
C PRO A 201 -47.82 -2.42 -21.54
N VAL A 202 -48.93 -2.70 -20.86
CA VAL A 202 -49.80 -3.86 -21.15
C VAL A 202 -50.38 -3.60 -22.54
N THR A 203 -49.83 -4.25 -23.56
CA THR A 203 -50.49 -4.34 -24.89
C THR A 203 -51.61 -5.34 -24.77
N VAL A 204 -52.83 -4.83 -24.90
CA VAL A 204 -54.07 -5.59 -25.17
C VAL A 204 -54.09 -5.98 -26.64
#